data_705f170eecb36cd9ecc707cb1b97d37e
#
_entry.id   705f170eecb36cd9ecc707cb1b97d37e
#
_cell.length_a   1.000
_cell.length_b   1.000
_cell.length_c   1.000
_cell.angle_alpha   90.00
_cell.angle_beta   90.00
_cell.angle_gamma   90.00
#
_symmetry.space_group_name_H-M   'P 1'
#
loop_
_entity.id
_entity.type
_entity.pdbx_description
1 polymer ?
#
loop_
_entity_poly.entity_id
_entity_poly.type
_entity_poly.pdbx_seq_one_letter_code
_entity_poly.pdbx_strand_id
1 'polypeptide(L)'
;MLHTMDIRTDRLRIFRDRLDEAVRRSELSRTAFAEAAGVDRTTLTQLLSRTNTRLPRLDTIAALAATHELSADWLIGLSNVGPVEAAIIEHTSFEAPGPTPVDERLLEWLSEAIGHKIRYVPATLPDLLKTDAVIRYERSGAGGPNAAQTIETSAARLTWARHPDTEMECCSSLQGITGFARGEGIWNRLSVASRREQLEQMIELAEELYPTFRWFMYDGMRRYAPPVTVFGPQRAALYLGQLYLVLTSAEHVRTLIHNLDGLIKVASVEPPKIPAFLARLRRDLDR
;
A
#
# COMPACT_ATOMS: atom_id res chain seq x y z
N MET A 1 3.72 -13.86 32.16
CA MET A 1 4.21 -15.15 31.61
C MET A 1 3.42 -15.67 30.41
N LEU A 2 2.13 -15.41 30.26
CA LEU A 2 1.30 -15.81 29.10
C LEU A 2 1.66 -15.12 27.78
N HIS A 3 2.14 -13.89 27.82
CA HIS A 3 2.45 -13.11 26.60
C HIS A 3 3.71 -13.59 25.84
N THR A 4 4.66 -14.20 26.53
CA THR A 4 5.94 -14.66 25.94
C THR A 4 5.82 -16.03 25.21
N MET A 5 4.86 -16.86 25.62
CA MET A 5 4.60 -18.15 24.95
C MET A 5 3.89 -17.95 23.60
N ASP A 6 3.05 -16.97 23.48
CA ASP A 6 2.30 -16.63 22.27
C ASP A 6 3.24 -16.17 21.12
N ILE A 7 4.14 -15.25 21.43
CA ILE A 7 5.14 -14.71 20.47
C ILE A 7 6.06 -15.81 19.90
N ARG A 8 6.49 -16.76 20.74
CA ARG A 8 7.37 -17.85 20.32
C ARG A 8 6.65 -18.85 19.40
N THR A 9 5.42 -19.16 19.72
CA THR A 9 4.58 -20.07 18.95
C THR A 9 4.25 -19.47 17.59
N ASP A 10 3.93 -18.18 17.53
CA ASP A 10 3.67 -17.45 16.29
C ASP A 10 4.91 -17.37 15.40
N ARG A 11 6.09 -17.10 15.95
CA ARG A 11 7.35 -17.11 15.20
C ARG A 11 7.68 -18.47 14.61
N LEU A 12 7.46 -19.55 15.34
CA LEU A 12 7.64 -20.92 14.83
C LEU A 12 6.69 -21.23 13.66
N ARG A 13 5.43 -20.80 13.77
CA ARG A 13 4.45 -20.97 12.71
C ARG A 13 4.89 -20.20 11.47
N ILE A 14 5.22 -18.92 11.61
CA ILE A 14 5.68 -18.06 10.50
C ILE A 14 6.94 -18.65 9.83
N PHE A 15 7.94 -19.04 10.61
CA PHE A 15 9.16 -19.65 10.09
C PHE A 15 8.85 -20.89 9.25
N ARG A 16 8.01 -21.78 9.76
CA ARG A 16 7.63 -23.01 9.06
C ARG A 16 6.91 -22.75 7.77
N ASP A 17 5.91 -21.87 7.79
CA ASP A 17 5.10 -21.55 6.62
C ASP A 17 5.98 -20.93 5.50
N ARG A 18 6.93 -20.05 5.87
CA ARG A 18 7.88 -19.42 4.94
C ARG A 18 8.94 -20.39 4.44
N LEU A 19 9.43 -21.29 5.29
CA LEU A 19 10.36 -22.33 4.85
C LEU A 19 9.68 -23.29 3.86
N ASP A 20 8.44 -23.69 4.12
CA ASP A 20 7.67 -24.52 3.18
C ASP A 20 7.42 -23.82 1.85
N GLU A 21 7.15 -22.51 1.90
CA GLU A 21 7.03 -21.65 0.72
C GLU A 21 8.35 -21.60 -0.08
N ALA A 22 9.48 -21.38 0.60
CA ALA A 22 10.80 -21.35 -0.03
C ALA A 22 11.14 -22.67 -0.72
N VAL A 23 10.86 -23.80 -0.05
CA VAL A 23 11.05 -25.15 -0.66
C VAL A 23 10.20 -25.32 -1.89
N ARG A 24 8.94 -24.89 -1.88
CA ARG A 24 8.04 -25.00 -3.05
C ARG A 24 8.51 -24.11 -4.21
N ARG A 25 8.96 -22.89 -3.93
CA ARG A 25 9.43 -21.93 -4.96
C ARG A 25 10.76 -22.33 -5.60
N SER A 26 11.61 -23.07 -4.89
CA SER A 26 12.91 -23.50 -5.41
C SER A 26 12.83 -24.56 -6.49
N GLU A 27 11.66 -25.18 -6.70
CA GLU A 27 11.45 -26.33 -7.60
C GLU A 27 12.37 -27.53 -7.31
N LEU A 28 13.13 -27.49 -6.23
CA LEU A 28 14.00 -28.57 -5.78
C LEU A 28 13.24 -29.60 -4.96
N SER A 29 13.73 -30.84 -4.96
CA SER A 29 13.28 -31.81 -3.98
C SER A 29 13.71 -31.37 -2.56
N ARG A 30 12.96 -31.77 -1.52
CA ARG A 30 13.34 -31.47 -0.13
C ARG A 30 14.75 -31.90 0.23
N THR A 31 15.22 -33.01 -0.36
CA THR A 31 16.57 -33.51 -0.16
C THR A 31 17.59 -32.58 -0.79
N ALA A 32 17.41 -32.23 -2.07
CA ALA A 32 18.31 -31.33 -2.77
C ALA A 32 18.32 -29.92 -2.14
N PHE A 33 17.17 -29.41 -1.69
CA PHE A 33 17.08 -28.13 -0.99
C PHE A 33 17.88 -28.13 0.33
N ALA A 34 17.80 -29.20 1.12
CA ALA A 34 18.56 -29.32 2.35
C ALA A 34 20.06 -29.47 2.09
N GLU A 35 20.45 -30.37 1.18
CA GLU A 35 21.84 -30.64 0.81
C GLU A 35 22.56 -29.39 0.28
N ALA A 36 21.90 -28.59 -0.56
CA ALA A 36 22.46 -27.33 -1.07
C ALA A 36 22.89 -26.39 0.08
N ALA A 37 22.10 -26.32 1.13
CA ALA A 37 22.38 -25.49 2.30
C ALA A 37 23.27 -26.18 3.38
N GLY A 38 23.78 -27.39 3.10
CA GLY A 38 24.53 -28.16 4.08
C GLY A 38 23.72 -28.57 5.30
N VAL A 39 22.39 -28.66 5.17
CA VAL A 39 21.46 -29.05 6.23
C VAL A 39 20.99 -30.49 5.98
N ASP A 40 21.01 -31.32 7.01
CA ASP A 40 20.49 -32.67 6.91
C ASP A 40 19.00 -32.69 6.54
N ARG A 41 18.62 -33.61 5.64
CA ARG A 41 17.21 -33.85 5.28
C ARG A 41 16.29 -34.05 6.49
N THR A 42 16.79 -34.75 7.52
CA THR A 42 16.07 -34.97 8.77
C THR A 42 15.82 -33.66 9.52
N THR A 43 16.80 -32.78 9.54
CA THR A 43 16.68 -31.45 10.13
C THR A 43 15.63 -30.62 9.38
N LEU A 44 15.68 -30.56 8.03
CA LEU A 44 14.66 -29.85 7.24
C LEU A 44 13.26 -30.43 7.50
N THR A 45 13.12 -31.76 7.54
CA THR A 45 11.84 -32.43 7.84
C THR A 45 11.31 -32.06 9.21
N GLN A 46 12.19 -32.01 10.24
CA GLN A 46 11.82 -31.57 11.57
C GLN A 46 11.39 -30.12 11.62
N LEU A 47 12.11 -29.22 10.92
CA LEU A 47 11.77 -27.80 10.83
C LEU A 47 10.41 -27.56 10.18
N LEU A 48 10.03 -28.37 9.20
CA LEU A 48 8.73 -28.32 8.53
C LEU A 48 7.61 -29.01 9.31
N SER A 49 7.94 -29.80 10.33
CA SER A 49 6.94 -30.54 11.12
C SER A 49 6.14 -29.62 12.02
N ARG A 50 4.81 -29.80 11.99
CA ARG A 50 3.88 -29.06 12.88
C ARG A 50 4.02 -29.41 14.35
N THR A 51 4.62 -30.54 14.67
CA THR A 51 4.87 -30.98 16.04
C THR A 51 6.18 -30.44 16.61
N ASN A 52 7.03 -29.82 15.78
CA ASN A 52 8.26 -29.23 16.26
C ASN A 52 7.97 -27.93 17.02
N THR A 53 8.42 -27.86 18.28
CA THR A 53 8.31 -26.72 19.19
C THR A 53 9.64 -25.97 19.38
N ARG A 54 10.71 -26.41 18.69
CA ARG A 54 12.04 -25.83 18.81
C ARG A 54 12.30 -24.86 17.67
N LEU A 55 12.80 -23.68 18.00
CA LEU A 55 13.34 -22.74 17.02
C LEU A 55 14.59 -23.31 16.36
N PRO A 56 14.81 -23.06 15.06
CA PRO A 56 16.06 -23.43 14.38
C PRO A 56 17.25 -22.73 15.03
N ARG A 57 18.43 -23.31 14.89
CA ARG A 57 19.67 -22.66 15.26
C ARG A 57 19.98 -21.52 14.30
N LEU A 58 20.68 -20.50 14.78
CA LEU A 58 21.06 -19.35 13.95
C LEU A 58 21.87 -19.79 12.71
N ASP A 59 22.79 -20.71 12.89
CA ASP A 59 23.60 -21.25 11.78
C ASP A 59 22.76 -21.92 10.69
N THR A 60 21.69 -22.61 11.09
CA THR A 60 20.75 -23.23 10.15
C THR A 60 19.96 -22.18 9.37
N ILE A 61 19.50 -21.12 10.06
CA ILE A 61 18.80 -19.99 9.40
C ILE A 61 19.74 -19.29 8.43
N ALA A 62 20.98 -19.03 8.86
CA ALA A 62 21.99 -18.36 8.04
C ALA A 62 22.35 -19.19 6.79
N ALA A 63 22.55 -20.50 6.94
CA ALA A 63 22.85 -21.40 5.84
C ALA A 63 21.70 -21.46 4.81
N LEU A 64 20.46 -21.62 5.27
CA LEU A 64 19.28 -21.62 4.40
C LEU A 64 19.11 -20.27 3.67
N ALA A 65 19.28 -19.17 4.40
CA ALA A 65 19.14 -17.83 3.85
C ALA A 65 20.21 -17.54 2.79
N ALA A 66 21.49 -17.83 3.07
CA ALA A 66 22.58 -17.57 2.15
C ALA A 66 22.52 -18.42 0.89
N THR A 67 22.19 -19.73 1.03
CA THR A 67 22.21 -20.66 -0.11
C THR A 67 21.04 -20.46 -1.07
N HIS A 68 19.87 -20.14 -0.53
CA HIS A 68 18.65 -19.99 -1.32
C HIS A 68 18.27 -18.50 -1.56
N GLU A 69 19.22 -17.58 -1.34
CA GLU A 69 19.04 -16.13 -1.54
C GLU A 69 17.81 -15.57 -0.80
N LEU A 70 17.53 -16.11 0.40
CA LEU A 70 16.40 -15.69 1.23
C LEU A 70 16.83 -14.70 2.30
N SER A 71 15.93 -13.80 2.69
CA SER A 71 16.17 -12.97 3.86
C SER A 71 15.98 -13.77 5.15
N ALA A 72 16.96 -13.74 6.05
CA ALA A 72 16.83 -14.32 7.38
C ALA A 72 15.68 -13.65 8.18
N ASP A 73 15.54 -12.33 8.05
CA ASP A 73 14.44 -11.57 8.68
C ASP A 73 13.08 -11.99 8.15
N TRP A 74 12.99 -12.27 6.85
CA TRP A 74 11.77 -12.85 6.28
C TRP A 74 11.51 -14.23 6.85
N LEU A 75 12.48 -15.11 6.89
CA LEU A 75 12.30 -16.46 7.43
C LEU A 75 11.78 -16.44 8.88
N ILE A 76 12.26 -15.52 9.73
CA ILE A 76 11.87 -15.43 11.14
C ILE A 76 10.71 -14.48 11.42
N GLY A 77 10.11 -13.89 10.39
CA GLY A 77 8.92 -13.04 10.52
C GLY A 77 9.18 -11.60 10.94
N LEU A 78 10.39 -11.10 10.79
CA LEU A 78 10.74 -9.68 11.01
C LEU A 78 10.52 -8.83 9.77
N SER A 79 10.57 -9.42 8.58
CA SER A 79 10.23 -8.80 7.30
C SER A 79 9.13 -9.57 6.59
N ASN A 80 8.34 -8.92 5.76
CA ASN A 80 7.30 -9.56 4.95
C ASN A 80 7.77 -9.89 3.52
N VAL A 81 8.96 -9.48 3.13
CA VAL A 81 9.54 -9.74 1.79
C VAL A 81 10.88 -10.46 1.93
N GLY A 82 11.10 -11.46 1.08
CA GLY A 82 12.25 -12.36 1.12
C GLY A 82 13.62 -11.66 1.08
N PRO A 83 14.01 -10.84 0.11
CA PRO A 83 15.13 -9.92 0.21
C PRO A 83 14.69 -8.66 0.95
N VAL A 84 15.50 -8.20 1.93
CA VAL A 84 15.29 -6.89 2.54
C VAL A 84 15.84 -5.85 1.57
N GLU A 85 15.00 -5.38 0.70
CA GLU A 85 15.33 -4.18 -0.05
C GLU A 85 14.42 -3.05 0.43
N ALA A 86 15.00 -2.04 1.06
CA ALA A 86 14.44 -0.71 1.01
C ALA A 86 14.65 -0.23 -0.43
N ALA A 87 13.72 -0.54 -1.30
CA ALA A 87 13.82 -0.13 -2.69
C ALA A 87 13.39 1.33 -2.81
N ILE A 88 14.30 2.18 -3.23
CA ILE A 88 13.97 3.50 -3.75
C ILE A 88 13.59 3.28 -5.22
N ILE A 89 12.29 3.42 -5.53
CA ILE A 89 11.81 3.31 -6.89
C ILE A 89 11.75 4.71 -7.47
N GLU A 90 12.67 5.03 -8.37
CA GLU A 90 12.67 6.29 -9.09
C GLU A 90 11.51 6.31 -10.09
N HIS A 91 10.78 7.42 -10.09
CA HIS A 91 9.87 7.76 -11.18
C HIS A 91 10.74 8.15 -12.37
N THR A 92 11.09 7.20 -13.23
CA THR A 92 11.84 7.50 -14.44
C THR A 92 10.99 8.41 -15.34
N SER A 93 11.33 9.70 -15.37
CA SER A 93 10.84 10.68 -16.32
C SER A 93 11.52 10.49 -17.67
N PHE A 94 11.44 9.32 -18.30
CA PHE A 94 11.92 9.12 -19.65
C PHE A 94 10.79 8.63 -20.55
N GLU A 95 10.62 9.40 -21.63
CA GLU A 95 9.73 9.19 -22.75
C GLU A 95 9.84 7.76 -23.31
N ALA A 96 9.04 6.88 -22.80
CA ALA A 96 8.70 5.64 -23.48
C ALA A 96 7.18 5.48 -23.45
N PRO A 97 6.52 5.17 -24.59
CA PRO A 97 5.10 4.83 -24.59
C PRO A 97 4.93 3.47 -23.93
N GLY A 98 4.45 3.46 -22.71
CA GLY A 98 4.17 2.27 -21.92
C GLY A 98 3.93 2.62 -20.45
N PRO A 99 3.30 1.74 -19.64
CA PRO A 99 3.14 1.96 -18.21
C PRO A 99 4.51 2.23 -17.56
N THR A 100 4.58 3.20 -16.65
CA THR A 100 5.83 3.40 -15.92
C THR A 100 6.08 2.18 -15.03
N PRO A 101 7.35 1.76 -14.81
CA PRO A 101 7.65 0.67 -13.88
C PRO A 101 7.04 0.84 -12.50
N VAL A 102 6.79 2.09 -12.09
CA VAL A 102 6.12 2.44 -10.82
C VAL A 102 4.64 2.12 -10.87
N ASP A 103 3.96 2.45 -11.98
CA ASP A 103 2.51 2.20 -12.11
C ASP A 103 2.23 0.69 -12.22
N GLU A 104 3.07 -0.07 -12.92
CA GLU A 104 3.00 -1.54 -12.97
C GLU A 104 3.20 -2.16 -11.59
N ARG A 105 4.24 -1.75 -10.86
CA ARG A 105 4.49 -2.21 -9.50
C ARG A 105 3.36 -1.88 -8.54
N LEU A 106 2.75 -0.74 -8.69
CA LEU A 106 1.63 -0.35 -7.83
C LEU A 106 0.40 -1.24 -8.09
N LEU A 107 0.14 -1.61 -9.34
CA LEU A 107 -0.91 -2.57 -9.69
C LEU A 107 -0.59 -3.98 -9.18
N GLU A 108 0.67 -4.42 -9.25
CA GLU A 108 1.12 -5.68 -8.63
C GLU A 108 0.86 -5.67 -7.13
N TRP A 109 1.25 -4.60 -6.41
CA TRP A 109 1.04 -4.49 -4.96
C TRP A 109 -0.43 -4.44 -4.58
N LEU A 110 -1.28 -3.82 -5.40
CA LEU A 110 -2.73 -3.85 -5.23
C LEU A 110 -3.27 -5.28 -5.38
N SER A 111 -2.80 -6.01 -6.38
CA SER A 111 -3.21 -7.40 -6.63
C SER A 111 -2.76 -8.34 -5.51
N GLU A 112 -1.54 -8.17 -5.01
CA GLU A 112 -1.01 -8.95 -3.87
C GLU A 112 -1.73 -8.64 -2.55
N ALA A 113 -2.34 -7.46 -2.45
CA ALA A 113 -3.08 -7.04 -1.26
C ALA A 113 -4.56 -7.47 -1.27
N ILE A 114 -5.03 -8.22 -2.28
CA ILE A 114 -6.41 -8.77 -2.29
C ILE A 114 -6.64 -9.59 -1.01
N GLY A 115 -7.79 -9.38 -0.37
CA GLY A 115 -8.12 -9.98 0.93
C GLY A 115 -7.48 -9.28 2.13
N HIS A 116 -6.70 -8.22 1.89
CA HIS A 116 -6.14 -7.38 2.93
C HIS A 116 -6.59 -5.92 2.75
N LYS A 117 -6.70 -5.22 3.87
CA LYS A 117 -7.08 -3.81 3.87
C LYS A 117 -5.93 -2.92 3.37
N ILE A 118 -6.23 -2.06 2.41
CA ILE A 118 -5.31 -1.01 1.96
C ILE A 118 -5.69 0.29 2.66
N ARG A 119 -4.68 1.00 3.18
CA ARG A 119 -4.84 2.31 3.80
C ARG A 119 -3.92 3.31 3.15
N TYR A 120 -4.43 4.52 2.88
CA TYR A 120 -3.56 5.52 2.28
C TYR A 120 -3.94 6.96 2.60
N VAL A 121 -2.92 7.81 2.52
CA VAL A 121 -3.04 9.27 2.48
C VAL A 121 -2.61 9.69 1.07
N PRO A 122 -3.49 10.28 0.25
CA PRO A 122 -3.14 10.74 -1.09
C PRO A 122 -2.25 11.99 -1.04
N ALA A 123 -1.44 12.19 -2.07
CA ALA A 123 -0.63 13.42 -2.20
C ALA A 123 -1.49 14.67 -2.41
N THR A 124 -2.59 14.53 -3.14
CA THR A 124 -3.55 15.59 -3.46
C THR A 124 -4.98 15.07 -3.22
N LEU A 125 -5.71 14.75 -4.28
CA LEU A 125 -7.00 14.06 -4.21
C LEU A 125 -6.80 12.53 -4.25
N PRO A 126 -7.76 11.72 -3.76
CA PRO A 126 -7.70 10.28 -3.93
C PRO A 126 -7.63 9.89 -5.41
N ASP A 127 -6.55 9.19 -5.80
CA ASP A 127 -6.22 8.94 -7.21
C ASP A 127 -7.33 8.24 -8.00
N LEU A 128 -8.00 7.27 -7.37
CA LEU A 128 -9.10 6.53 -8.00
C LEU A 128 -10.39 7.37 -8.20
N LEU A 129 -10.47 8.54 -7.56
CA LEU A 129 -11.64 9.44 -7.68
C LEU A 129 -11.37 10.62 -8.62
N LYS A 130 -10.17 10.73 -9.23
CA LYS A 130 -9.80 11.86 -10.08
C LYS A 130 -10.47 11.77 -11.45
N THR A 131 -10.94 12.94 -11.95
CA THR A 131 -11.36 13.09 -13.35
C THR A 131 -10.15 13.15 -14.26
N ASP A 132 -10.35 12.84 -15.54
CA ASP A 132 -9.32 12.99 -16.58
C ASP A 132 -8.79 14.44 -16.66
N ALA A 133 -9.68 15.41 -16.47
CA ALA A 133 -9.30 16.83 -16.50
C ALA A 133 -8.31 17.17 -15.37
N VAL A 134 -8.54 16.67 -14.18
CA VAL A 134 -7.64 16.86 -13.03
C VAL A 134 -6.32 16.11 -13.23
N ILE A 135 -6.35 14.89 -13.73
CA ILE A 135 -5.13 14.12 -14.02
C ILE A 135 -4.27 14.87 -15.06
N ARG A 136 -4.86 15.34 -16.15
CA ARG A 136 -4.15 16.13 -17.16
C ARG A 136 -3.57 17.42 -16.59
N TYR A 137 -4.33 18.08 -15.73
CA TYR A 137 -3.89 19.31 -15.06
C TYR A 137 -2.66 19.06 -14.18
N GLU A 138 -2.71 18.06 -13.30
CA GLU A 138 -1.59 17.69 -12.43
C GLU A 138 -0.34 17.33 -13.23
N ARG A 139 -0.50 16.67 -14.38
CA ARG A 139 0.61 16.24 -15.24
C ARG A 139 1.18 17.35 -16.13
N SER A 140 0.41 18.38 -16.44
CA SER A 140 0.86 19.47 -17.32
C SER A 140 2.03 20.30 -16.75
N GLY A 141 2.25 20.24 -15.43
CA GLY A 141 3.31 21.00 -14.74
C GLY A 141 4.56 20.22 -14.38
N ALA A 142 4.62 18.91 -14.57
CA ALA A 142 5.57 18.06 -13.86
C ALA A 142 6.59 17.30 -14.74
N GLY A 143 6.58 17.43 -16.08
CA GLY A 143 7.51 16.66 -16.95
C GLY A 143 7.46 15.14 -16.72
N GLY A 144 6.35 14.65 -16.16
CA GLY A 144 6.13 13.26 -15.76
C GLY A 144 5.49 12.40 -16.85
N PRO A 145 5.11 11.14 -16.53
CA PRO A 145 4.53 10.19 -17.48
C PRO A 145 3.32 10.78 -18.20
N ASN A 146 3.09 10.34 -19.44
CA ASN A 146 1.99 10.78 -20.28
C ASN A 146 0.66 10.73 -19.52
N ALA A 147 -0.12 11.83 -19.53
CA ALA A 147 -1.41 11.91 -18.85
C ALA A 147 -2.37 10.78 -19.29
N ALA A 148 -2.33 10.34 -20.55
CA ALA A 148 -3.14 9.24 -21.06
C ALA A 148 -2.88 7.94 -20.31
N GLN A 149 -1.62 7.63 -20.02
CA GLN A 149 -1.23 6.44 -19.25
C GLN A 149 -1.68 6.50 -17.80
N THR A 150 -1.56 7.67 -17.15
CA THR A 150 -2.07 7.85 -15.79
C THR A 150 -3.59 7.68 -15.73
N ILE A 151 -4.32 8.12 -16.74
CA ILE A 151 -5.77 7.93 -16.88
C ILE A 151 -6.10 6.44 -16.99
N GLU A 152 -5.38 5.71 -17.85
CA GLU A 152 -5.57 4.25 -18.00
C GLU A 152 -5.30 3.50 -16.69
N THR A 153 -4.22 3.84 -16.01
CA THR A 153 -3.88 3.27 -14.70
C THR A 153 -4.93 3.61 -13.63
N SER A 154 -5.46 4.84 -13.65
CA SER A 154 -6.54 5.25 -12.74
C SER A 154 -7.81 4.44 -12.99
N ALA A 155 -8.19 4.20 -14.25
CA ALA A 155 -9.32 3.37 -14.63
C ALA A 155 -9.13 1.90 -14.18
N ALA A 156 -7.93 1.36 -14.34
CA ALA A 156 -7.60 0.01 -13.86
C ALA A 156 -7.71 -0.09 -12.33
N ARG A 157 -7.24 0.91 -11.58
CA ARG A 157 -7.38 0.97 -10.12
C ARG A 157 -8.85 1.07 -9.68
N LEU A 158 -9.66 1.83 -10.40
CA LEU A 158 -11.10 1.94 -10.12
C LEU A 158 -11.81 0.59 -10.36
N THR A 159 -11.46 -0.11 -11.45
CA THR A 159 -11.96 -1.46 -11.72
C THR A 159 -11.56 -2.42 -10.61
N TRP A 160 -10.33 -2.35 -10.13
CA TRP A 160 -9.86 -3.15 -9.00
C TRP A 160 -10.61 -2.79 -7.71
N ALA A 161 -10.84 -1.50 -7.43
CA ALA A 161 -11.55 -1.04 -6.23
C ALA A 161 -13.04 -1.48 -6.18
N ARG A 162 -13.62 -1.82 -7.33
CA ARG A 162 -14.97 -2.38 -7.44
C ARG A 162 -15.05 -3.87 -7.12
N HIS A 163 -13.91 -4.54 -6.98
CA HIS A 163 -13.91 -5.97 -6.64
C HIS A 163 -14.41 -6.16 -5.19
N PRO A 164 -15.33 -7.12 -4.95
CA PRO A 164 -15.98 -7.28 -3.64
C PRO A 164 -15.02 -7.63 -2.49
N ASP A 165 -13.89 -8.25 -2.79
CA ASP A 165 -12.88 -8.64 -1.79
C ASP A 165 -11.87 -7.54 -1.48
N THR A 166 -12.08 -6.31 -1.98
CA THR A 166 -11.21 -5.17 -1.71
C THR A 166 -11.74 -4.35 -0.54
N GLU A 167 -10.84 -3.94 0.35
CA GLU A 167 -11.12 -2.97 1.40
C GLU A 167 -10.11 -1.85 1.36
N MET A 168 -10.58 -0.61 1.23
CA MET A 168 -9.72 0.58 1.20
C MET A 168 -10.16 1.63 2.22
N GLU A 169 -9.20 2.21 2.92
CA GLU A 169 -9.38 3.36 3.80
C GLU A 169 -8.49 4.52 3.32
N CYS A 170 -9.12 5.59 2.90
CA CYS A 170 -8.45 6.82 2.48
C CYS A 170 -8.57 7.90 3.55
N CYS A 171 -7.47 8.57 3.88
CA CYS A 171 -7.47 9.70 4.82
C CYS A 171 -6.96 10.95 4.09
N SER A 172 -7.82 11.94 3.89
CA SER A 172 -7.45 13.23 3.30
C SER A 172 -7.54 14.36 4.33
N SER A 173 -6.72 15.41 4.19
CA SER A 173 -6.89 16.59 5.01
C SER A 173 -8.10 17.41 4.54
N LEU A 174 -8.89 17.92 5.49
CA LEU A 174 -10.00 18.85 5.23
C LEU A 174 -9.53 20.06 4.40
N GLN A 175 -8.37 20.60 4.75
CA GLN A 175 -7.79 21.75 4.10
C GLN A 175 -7.40 21.47 2.66
N GLY A 176 -6.88 20.28 2.37
CA GLY A 176 -6.54 19.86 0.99
C GLY A 176 -7.79 19.82 0.10
N ILE A 177 -8.87 19.20 0.56
CA ILE A 177 -10.12 19.10 -0.20
C ILE A 177 -10.83 20.46 -0.32
N THR A 178 -10.83 21.26 0.75
CA THR A 178 -11.42 22.60 0.72
C THR A 178 -10.63 23.54 -0.17
N GLY A 179 -9.29 23.50 -0.12
CA GLY A 179 -8.41 24.28 -0.97
C GLY A 179 -8.55 23.90 -2.46
N PHE A 180 -8.73 22.60 -2.76
CA PHE A 180 -9.09 22.17 -4.12
C PHE A 180 -10.38 22.83 -4.59
N ALA A 181 -11.46 22.74 -3.80
CA ALA A 181 -12.75 23.33 -4.16
C ALA A 181 -12.64 24.84 -4.42
N ARG A 182 -11.88 25.57 -3.60
CA ARG A 182 -11.65 27.03 -3.76
C ARG A 182 -10.68 27.40 -4.85
N GLY A 183 -9.94 26.47 -5.44
CA GLY A 183 -8.89 26.74 -6.42
C GLY A 183 -7.65 27.38 -5.79
N GLU A 184 -7.32 26.98 -4.55
CA GLU A 184 -6.16 27.49 -3.83
C GLU A 184 -4.89 26.69 -4.19
N GLY A 185 -3.73 27.31 -3.97
CA GLY A 185 -2.42 26.68 -4.15
C GLY A 185 -2.22 26.18 -5.56
N ILE A 186 -1.91 24.90 -5.72
CA ILE A 186 -1.64 24.29 -7.03
C ILE A 186 -2.86 24.30 -7.96
N TRP A 187 -4.07 24.50 -7.45
CA TRP A 187 -5.33 24.44 -8.19
C TRP A 187 -5.78 25.78 -8.77
N ASN A 188 -4.98 26.84 -8.62
CA ASN A 188 -5.35 28.21 -8.96
C ASN A 188 -5.59 28.44 -10.47
N ARG A 189 -5.06 27.56 -11.33
CA ARG A 189 -5.26 27.60 -12.79
C ARG A 189 -6.29 26.59 -13.30
N LEU A 190 -6.79 25.72 -12.41
CA LEU A 190 -7.83 24.75 -12.77
C LEU A 190 -9.18 25.46 -12.83
N SER A 191 -9.90 25.29 -13.95
CA SER A 191 -11.18 25.97 -14.16
C SER A 191 -12.22 25.61 -13.09
N VAL A 192 -13.14 26.53 -12.80
CA VAL A 192 -14.28 26.25 -11.89
C VAL A 192 -15.11 25.07 -12.41
N ALA A 193 -15.30 24.98 -13.73
CA ALA A 193 -16.03 23.87 -14.35
C ALA A 193 -15.37 22.51 -14.05
N SER A 194 -14.04 22.42 -14.23
CA SER A 194 -13.30 21.18 -13.93
C SER A 194 -13.31 20.83 -12.44
N ARG A 195 -13.27 21.83 -11.55
CA ARG A 195 -13.39 21.61 -10.09
C ARG A 195 -14.79 21.13 -9.71
N ARG A 196 -15.82 21.67 -10.37
CA ARG A 196 -17.21 21.21 -10.16
C ARG A 196 -17.38 19.76 -10.60
N GLU A 197 -16.95 19.43 -11.82
CA GLU A 197 -16.98 18.05 -12.34
C GLU A 197 -16.25 17.07 -11.42
N GLN A 198 -15.07 17.46 -10.92
CA GLN A 198 -14.32 16.66 -9.98
C GLN A 198 -15.06 16.43 -8.66
N LEU A 199 -15.72 17.44 -8.11
CA LEU A 199 -16.51 17.30 -6.89
C LEU A 199 -17.72 16.38 -7.12
N GLU A 200 -18.36 16.47 -8.28
CA GLU A 200 -19.47 15.59 -8.69
C GLU A 200 -19.00 14.14 -8.77
N GLN A 201 -17.93 13.87 -9.48
CA GLN A 201 -17.35 12.52 -9.57
C GLN A 201 -16.94 11.96 -8.21
N MET A 202 -16.35 12.78 -7.33
CA MET A 202 -15.99 12.34 -5.98
C MET A 202 -17.23 11.99 -5.13
N ILE A 203 -18.34 12.72 -5.29
CA ILE A 203 -19.60 12.39 -4.61
C ILE A 203 -20.12 11.04 -5.11
N GLU A 204 -20.25 10.87 -6.42
CA GLU A 204 -20.78 9.65 -7.05
C GLU A 204 -19.97 8.42 -6.67
N LEU A 205 -18.64 8.49 -6.81
CA LEU A 205 -17.76 7.36 -6.51
C LEU A 205 -17.65 7.08 -5.00
N ALA A 206 -17.74 8.09 -4.14
CA ALA A 206 -17.76 7.87 -2.69
C ALA A 206 -19.03 7.13 -2.24
N GLU A 207 -20.17 7.39 -2.89
CA GLU A 207 -21.43 6.67 -2.65
C GLU A 207 -21.40 5.26 -3.26
N GLU A 208 -20.97 5.13 -4.52
CA GLU A 208 -20.88 3.86 -5.25
C GLU A 208 -19.99 2.84 -4.53
N LEU A 209 -18.80 3.27 -4.12
CA LEU A 209 -17.79 2.37 -3.59
C LEU A 209 -17.93 2.09 -2.07
N TYR A 210 -18.85 2.75 -1.38
CA TYR A 210 -19.10 2.45 0.03
C TYR A 210 -19.86 1.12 0.17
N PRO A 211 -19.49 0.23 1.12
CA PRO A 211 -18.55 0.38 2.24
C PRO A 211 -17.12 -0.13 1.97
N THR A 212 -16.81 -0.65 0.78
CA THR A 212 -15.48 -1.20 0.45
C THR A 212 -14.41 -0.12 0.37
N PHE A 213 -14.77 1.07 -0.08
CA PHE A 213 -13.95 2.27 -0.01
C PHE A 213 -14.50 3.22 1.07
N ARG A 214 -13.72 3.45 2.13
CA ARG A 214 -14.04 4.34 3.24
C ARG A 214 -13.14 5.55 3.23
N TRP A 215 -13.72 6.71 2.98
CA TRP A 215 -13.00 7.98 2.93
C TRP A 215 -13.21 8.78 4.20
N PHE A 216 -12.11 9.12 4.87
CA PHE A 216 -12.08 9.91 6.10
C PHE A 216 -11.40 11.25 5.85
N MET A 217 -11.87 12.32 6.48
CA MET A 217 -11.19 13.61 6.43
C MET A 217 -10.77 14.05 7.83
N TYR A 218 -9.49 14.26 8.00
CA TYR A 218 -8.90 14.76 9.26
C TYR A 218 -8.54 16.24 9.15
N ASP A 219 -8.40 16.90 10.32
CA ASP A 219 -7.94 18.29 10.39
C ASP A 219 -6.41 18.36 10.25
N GLY A 220 -5.95 18.76 9.06
CA GLY A 220 -4.52 18.90 8.73
C GLY A 220 -3.80 19.99 9.54
N MET A 221 -4.53 20.90 10.20
CA MET A 221 -3.96 21.90 11.12
C MET A 221 -3.55 21.27 12.47
N ARG A 222 -4.16 20.14 12.81
CA ARG A 222 -3.91 19.43 14.06
C ARG A 222 -3.01 18.21 13.88
N ARG A 223 -3.02 17.61 12.70
CA ARG A 223 -2.23 16.43 12.40
C ARG A 223 -1.67 16.50 10.99
N TYR A 224 -0.38 16.24 10.88
CA TYR A 224 0.29 16.07 9.60
C TYR A 224 0.42 14.58 9.27
N ALA A 225 0.17 14.21 8.02
CA ALA A 225 0.48 12.90 7.49
C ALA A 225 1.07 13.05 6.08
N PRO A 226 2.24 12.46 5.79
CA PRO A 226 2.80 12.44 4.45
C PRO A 226 1.98 11.51 3.55
N PRO A 227 2.06 11.69 2.22
CA PRO A 227 1.49 10.73 1.29
C PRO A 227 2.11 9.34 1.48
N VAL A 228 1.27 8.36 1.80
CA VAL A 228 1.69 7.00 2.11
C VAL A 228 0.58 6.03 1.74
N THR A 229 0.95 4.85 1.22
CA THR A 229 0.04 3.73 1.02
C THR A 229 0.55 2.52 1.77
N VAL A 230 -0.30 1.87 2.53
CA VAL A 230 -0.02 0.62 3.25
C VAL A 230 -0.85 -0.49 2.62
N PHE A 231 -0.16 -1.49 2.08
CA PHE A 231 -0.74 -2.64 1.39
C PHE A 231 -0.83 -3.83 2.36
N GLY A 232 -1.93 -3.92 3.08
CA GLY A 232 -2.12 -4.94 4.11
C GLY A 232 -0.98 -4.95 5.14
N PRO A 233 -0.55 -6.12 5.62
CA PRO A 233 0.57 -6.25 6.56
C PRO A 233 1.92 -6.37 5.84
N GLN A 234 1.96 -6.34 4.50
CA GLN A 234 3.10 -6.75 3.70
C GLN A 234 4.10 -5.63 3.46
N ARG A 235 3.61 -4.44 3.11
CA ARG A 235 4.47 -3.30 2.75
C ARG A 235 3.78 -1.96 2.92
N ALA A 236 4.59 -0.92 2.96
CA ALA A 236 4.15 0.46 2.87
C ALA A 236 5.04 1.23 1.89
N ALA A 237 4.45 2.15 1.13
CA ALA A 237 5.14 3.01 0.20
C ALA A 237 4.87 4.48 0.54
N LEU A 238 5.92 5.24 0.86
CA LEU A 238 5.84 6.69 1.07
C LEU A 238 6.21 7.39 -0.23
N TYR A 239 5.35 8.29 -0.67
CA TYR A 239 5.59 9.09 -1.86
C TYR A 239 6.45 10.31 -1.55
N LEU A 240 7.60 10.42 -2.23
CA LEU A 240 8.58 11.50 -2.06
C LEU A 240 8.70 12.41 -3.31
N GLY A 241 7.62 12.55 -4.05
CA GLY A 241 7.55 13.38 -5.26
C GLY A 241 7.81 12.58 -6.53
N GLN A 242 9.05 12.23 -6.84
CA GLN A 242 9.42 11.45 -8.04
C GLN A 242 9.82 10.00 -7.71
N LEU A 243 9.80 9.62 -6.44
CA LEU A 243 10.20 8.29 -5.98
C LEU A 243 9.34 7.83 -4.81
N TYR A 244 9.35 6.52 -4.56
CA TYR A 244 8.75 5.91 -3.39
C TYR A 244 9.82 5.32 -2.48
N LEU A 245 9.71 5.59 -1.19
CA LEU A 245 10.40 4.81 -0.16
C LEU A 245 9.51 3.64 0.22
N VAL A 246 9.95 2.43 -0.07
CA VAL A 246 9.20 1.20 0.22
C VAL A 246 9.72 0.54 1.48
N LEU A 247 8.83 0.29 2.44
CA LEU A 247 9.12 -0.37 3.71
C LEU A 247 8.43 -1.74 3.74
N THR A 248 9.19 -2.77 4.06
CA THR A 248 8.72 -4.17 4.11
C THR A 248 8.88 -4.81 5.49
N SER A 249 9.57 -4.13 6.41
CA SER A 249 9.67 -4.58 7.80
C SER A 249 8.28 -4.60 8.44
N ALA A 250 7.91 -5.74 9.01
CA ALA A 250 6.61 -5.91 9.69
C ALA A 250 6.41 -4.92 10.85
N GLU A 251 7.49 -4.47 11.50
CA GLU A 251 7.46 -3.47 12.55
C GLU A 251 7.13 -2.08 11.99
N HIS A 252 7.84 -1.67 10.92
CA HIS A 252 7.60 -0.38 10.27
C HIS A 252 6.20 -0.31 9.65
N VAL A 253 5.75 -1.37 8.99
CA VAL A 253 4.40 -1.45 8.42
C VAL A 253 3.34 -1.33 9.51
N ARG A 254 3.48 -2.05 10.64
CA ARG A 254 2.57 -1.94 11.80
C ARG A 254 2.54 -0.53 12.39
N THR A 255 3.69 0.12 12.49
CA THR A 255 3.78 1.50 12.98
C THR A 255 2.99 2.45 12.08
N LEU A 256 3.10 2.31 10.75
CA LEU A 256 2.34 3.12 9.80
C LEU A 256 0.83 2.80 9.82
N ILE A 257 0.44 1.53 9.96
CA ILE A 257 -0.96 1.13 10.19
C ILE A 257 -1.52 1.84 11.41
N HIS A 258 -0.81 1.79 12.54
CA HIS A 258 -1.23 2.44 13.78
C HIS A 258 -1.35 3.97 13.64
N ASN A 259 -0.45 4.58 12.88
CA ASN A 259 -0.51 6.02 12.59
C ASN A 259 -1.77 6.37 11.78
N LEU A 260 -2.09 5.60 10.74
CA LEU A 260 -3.29 5.77 9.92
C LEU A 260 -4.58 5.52 10.73
N ASP A 261 -4.60 4.50 11.59
CA ASP A 261 -5.71 4.28 12.55
C ASP A 261 -5.90 5.51 13.48
N GLY A 262 -4.80 6.16 13.83
CA GLY A 262 -4.82 7.41 14.59
C GLY A 262 -5.48 8.58 13.83
N LEU A 263 -5.30 8.67 12.50
CA LEU A 263 -5.98 9.67 11.66
C LEU A 263 -7.48 9.36 11.55
N ILE A 264 -7.84 8.11 11.37
CA ILE A 264 -9.24 7.65 11.29
C ILE A 264 -9.99 7.98 12.57
N LYS A 265 -9.39 7.70 13.74
CA LYS A 265 -10.00 7.98 15.06
C LYS A 265 -10.29 9.45 15.33
N VAL A 266 -9.54 10.37 14.70
CA VAL A 266 -9.72 11.82 14.87
C VAL A 266 -10.35 12.48 13.65
N ALA A 267 -10.91 11.68 12.74
CA ALA A 267 -11.55 12.20 11.54
C ALA A 267 -12.69 13.15 11.87
N SER A 268 -12.67 14.32 11.25
CA SER A 268 -13.71 15.36 11.38
C SER A 268 -14.91 15.08 10.48
N VAL A 269 -14.69 14.36 9.36
CA VAL A 269 -15.75 13.89 8.47
C VAL A 269 -15.55 12.40 8.24
N GLU A 270 -16.56 11.63 8.63
CA GLU A 270 -16.61 10.17 8.48
C GLU A 270 -17.21 9.77 7.12
N PRO A 271 -16.94 8.55 6.61
CA PRO A 271 -17.35 8.13 5.28
C PRO A 271 -18.81 8.40 4.91
N PRO A 272 -19.82 8.13 5.75
CA PRO A 272 -21.22 8.40 5.38
C PRO A 272 -21.55 9.89 5.20
N LYS A 273 -20.70 10.79 5.74
CA LYS A 273 -20.90 12.25 5.67
C LYS A 273 -20.12 12.89 4.50
N ILE A 274 -19.26 12.15 3.82
CA ILE A 274 -18.43 12.66 2.72
C ILE A 274 -19.27 13.23 1.58
N PRO A 275 -20.29 12.55 1.05
CA PRO A 275 -21.09 13.11 -0.06
C PRO A 275 -21.74 14.45 0.30
N ALA A 276 -22.31 14.57 1.49
CA ALA A 276 -22.94 15.80 1.95
C ALA A 276 -21.92 16.95 2.14
N PHE A 277 -20.70 16.62 2.62
CA PHE A 277 -19.62 17.58 2.75
C PHE A 277 -19.16 18.10 1.38
N LEU A 278 -18.92 17.23 0.40
CA LEU A 278 -18.51 17.59 -0.95
C LEU A 278 -19.62 18.37 -1.70
N ALA A 279 -20.88 17.97 -1.53
CA ALA A 279 -22.02 18.69 -2.10
C ALA A 279 -22.14 20.14 -1.56
N ARG A 280 -21.77 20.37 -0.31
CA ARG A 280 -21.67 21.74 0.24
C ARG A 280 -20.58 22.53 -0.46
N LEU A 281 -19.37 21.97 -0.60
CA LEU A 281 -18.25 22.62 -1.31
C LEU A 281 -18.61 22.93 -2.76
N ARG A 282 -19.32 22.02 -3.44
CA ARG A 282 -19.78 22.23 -4.81
C ARG A 282 -20.74 23.43 -4.92
N ARG A 283 -21.72 23.54 -4.00
CA ARG A 283 -22.64 24.70 -3.97
C ARG A 283 -21.92 26.02 -3.70
N ASP A 284 -20.83 26.00 -2.96
CA ASP A 284 -20.04 27.22 -2.68
C ASP A 284 -19.24 27.71 -3.91
N LEU A 285 -19.07 26.86 -4.94
CA LEU A 285 -18.51 27.28 -6.25
C LEU A 285 -19.47 28.15 -7.08
N ASP A 286 -20.75 28.13 -6.79
CA ASP A 286 -21.80 28.85 -7.53
C ASP A 286 -22.06 30.26 -6.93
N ARG A 287 -21.34 30.61 -5.85
CA ARG A 287 -21.43 31.91 -5.17
C ARG A 287 -20.25 32.82 -5.50
#